data_befb463bda7592027429af4c2f365c64
#
_entry.id   befb463bda7592027429af4c2f365c64
#
_cell.length_a   1.000
_cell.length_b   1.000
_cell.length_c   1.000
_cell.angle_alpha   90.00
_cell.angle_beta   90.00
_cell.angle_gamma   90.00
#
_symmetry.space_group_name_H-M   'P 1'
#
loop_
_entity.id
_entity.type
_entity.pdbx_description
1 polymer ?
#
loop_
_entity_poly.entity_id
_entity_poly.type
_entity_poly.pdbx_seq_one_letter_code
_entity_poly.pdbx_strand_id
1 'polypeptide(L)'
;WYHVRAICVAGVGFMTDAYDIFSINLGVPMITQAFYSGSIPSSTETLLKVSTSVGTVLGQLGFGWLADVLGRKKIYGVELIIMICATILQCTTGHSPSINFAGLLTFYRIIMGIGIGGDYPLSSIITSEFSTTKWRGAIMGAVFANQGWGQLLAGIVAIIVVAGYKSDLIDATSSSKCDAACVKACDQMWRILIGFGAVPGLIALYFRLTIPESPRYTFDVSREVEKATADAAKFTAGKHGNADEGDINVLKATASASPEEYNPPAASWKDFWGHFGQWRYGKILLGTAGSWFTLDVAYYGLGLNTASILKTIGFASSKNVYYSLYNQAAGNLILICAGSIPGYWASVATMDFVGR
;
A
#
# COMPACT_ATOMS: atom_id res chain seq x y z
N TRP A 1 -9.94 21.29 6.60
CA TRP A 1 -10.61 20.44 5.62
C TRP A 1 -9.67 19.98 4.49
N TYR A 2 -8.88 20.88 3.96
CA TYR A 2 -7.93 20.65 2.88
C TYR A 2 -6.93 19.50 3.18
N HIS A 3 -6.20 19.59 4.30
CA HIS A 3 -5.24 18.55 4.70
C HIS A 3 -5.92 17.20 4.97
N VAL A 4 -7.12 17.21 5.55
CA VAL A 4 -7.90 15.99 5.78
C VAL A 4 -8.26 15.30 4.47
N ARG A 5 -8.67 16.07 3.44
CA ARG A 5 -8.96 15.52 2.11
C ARG A 5 -7.71 14.87 1.48
N ALA A 6 -6.56 15.54 1.55
CA ALA A 6 -5.30 15.01 1.02
C ALA A 6 -4.91 13.69 1.74
N ILE A 7 -5.01 13.66 3.08
CA ILE A 7 -4.76 12.45 3.88
C ILE A 7 -5.74 11.34 3.51
N CYS A 8 -7.04 11.64 3.36
CA CYS A 8 -8.03 10.62 3.01
C CYS A 8 -7.76 10.03 1.63
N VAL A 9 -7.51 10.86 0.62
CA VAL A 9 -7.34 10.39 -0.76
C VAL A 9 -6.06 9.58 -0.94
N ALA A 10 -4.92 10.06 -0.43
CA ALA A 10 -3.66 9.31 -0.46
C ALA A 10 -3.71 8.12 0.52
N GLY A 11 -4.30 8.30 1.70
CA GLY A 11 -4.37 7.29 2.74
C GLY A 11 -5.22 6.08 2.38
N VAL A 12 -6.32 6.24 1.62
CA VAL A 12 -7.13 5.09 1.16
C VAL A 12 -6.32 4.20 0.21
N GLY A 13 -5.40 4.75 -0.61
CA GLY A 13 -4.45 3.96 -1.38
C GLY A 13 -3.57 3.10 -0.48
N PHE A 14 -2.87 3.71 0.46
CA PHE A 14 -2.03 2.97 1.44
C PHE A 14 -2.82 1.96 2.28
N MET A 15 -4.08 2.25 2.59
CA MET A 15 -4.98 1.28 3.24
C MET A 15 -5.22 0.06 2.35
N THR A 16 -5.46 0.28 1.06
CA THR A 16 -5.67 -0.80 0.07
C THR A 16 -4.40 -1.61 -0.12
N ASP A 17 -3.24 -0.95 -0.26
CA ASP A 17 -1.94 -1.60 -0.39
C ASP A 17 -1.65 -2.53 0.78
N ALA A 18 -1.84 -2.04 2.00
CA ALA A 18 -1.63 -2.85 3.20
C ALA A 18 -2.63 -4.00 3.31
N TYR A 19 -3.89 -3.79 2.92
CA TYR A 19 -4.87 -4.87 2.82
C TYR A 19 -4.35 -5.97 1.90
N ASP A 20 -3.95 -5.64 0.68
CA ASP A 20 -3.52 -6.59 -0.36
C ASP A 20 -2.21 -7.30 0.00
N ILE A 21 -1.27 -6.58 0.64
CA ILE A 21 -0.01 -7.19 1.11
C ILE A 21 -0.25 -8.20 2.22
N PHE A 22 -1.06 -7.84 3.22
CA PHE A 22 -1.18 -8.65 4.45
C PHE A 22 -2.32 -9.66 4.42
N SER A 23 -3.32 -9.52 3.55
CA SER A 23 -4.40 -10.50 3.37
C SER A 23 -3.88 -11.89 3.02
N ILE A 24 -2.76 -12.01 2.30
CA ILE A 24 -2.16 -13.31 1.95
C ILE A 24 -1.74 -14.10 3.18
N ASN A 25 -1.30 -13.43 4.25
CA ASN A 25 -0.90 -14.10 5.48
C ASN A 25 -2.07 -14.89 6.10
N LEU A 26 -3.29 -14.35 5.96
CA LEU A 26 -4.53 -15.02 6.36
C LEU A 26 -5.08 -15.96 5.28
N GLY A 27 -4.78 -15.67 4.00
CA GLY A 27 -5.19 -16.48 2.87
C GLY A 27 -4.39 -17.76 2.69
N VAL A 28 -3.08 -17.75 2.96
CA VAL A 28 -2.21 -18.93 2.79
C VAL A 28 -2.68 -20.16 3.59
N PRO A 29 -3.12 -20.07 4.85
CA PRO A 29 -3.68 -21.21 5.57
C PRO A 29 -4.93 -21.80 4.89
N MET A 30 -5.78 -20.95 4.30
CA MET A 30 -6.98 -21.41 3.55
C MET A 30 -6.57 -22.08 2.23
N ILE A 31 -5.61 -21.49 1.50
CA ILE A 31 -5.02 -22.06 0.28
C ILE A 31 -4.36 -23.41 0.58
N THR A 32 -3.64 -23.51 1.70
CA THR A 32 -2.99 -24.73 2.15
C THR A 32 -4.02 -25.86 2.34
N GLN A 33 -5.16 -25.53 2.91
CA GLN A 33 -6.22 -26.51 3.10
C GLN A 33 -6.92 -26.88 1.77
N ALA A 34 -7.14 -25.88 0.90
CA ALA A 34 -7.85 -26.09 -0.37
C ALA A 34 -7.04 -26.89 -1.41
N PHE A 35 -5.72 -26.63 -1.53
CA PHE A 35 -4.90 -27.18 -2.62
C PHE A 35 -3.78 -28.13 -2.17
N TYR A 36 -3.43 -28.15 -0.89
CA TYR A 36 -2.30 -28.91 -0.37
C TYR A 36 -2.65 -29.85 0.79
N SER A 37 -3.94 -30.16 0.99
CA SER A 37 -4.42 -31.08 2.03
C SER A 37 -3.83 -30.78 3.44
N GLY A 38 -3.64 -29.51 3.73
CA GLY A 38 -3.16 -29.03 5.03
C GLY A 38 -1.63 -28.95 5.20
N SER A 39 -0.84 -29.23 4.16
CA SER A 39 0.62 -29.14 4.20
C SER A 39 1.19 -28.56 2.92
N ILE A 40 1.50 -27.26 2.92
CA ILE A 40 2.13 -26.56 1.80
C ILE A 40 3.67 -26.69 1.89
N PRO A 41 4.39 -26.90 0.77
CA PRO A 41 5.85 -26.81 0.76
C PRO A 41 6.32 -25.42 1.21
N SER A 42 7.32 -25.38 2.08
CA SER A 42 7.86 -24.12 2.64
C SER A 42 8.33 -23.13 1.56
N SER A 43 8.91 -23.64 0.46
CA SER A 43 9.31 -22.83 -0.68
C SER A 43 8.12 -22.15 -1.37
N THR A 44 6.99 -22.87 -1.52
CA THR A 44 5.77 -22.31 -2.12
C THR A 44 5.11 -21.27 -1.21
N GLU A 45 5.05 -21.55 0.09
CA GLU A 45 4.54 -20.59 1.08
C GLU A 45 5.35 -19.29 1.06
N THR A 46 6.67 -19.39 1.10
CA THR A 46 7.58 -18.23 1.03
C THR A 46 7.40 -17.48 -0.29
N LEU A 47 7.32 -18.20 -1.41
CA LEU A 47 7.13 -17.60 -2.72
C LEU A 47 5.84 -16.77 -2.78
N LEU A 48 4.73 -17.31 -2.29
CA LEU A 48 3.45 -16.59 -2.25
C LEU A 48 3.51 -15.33 -1.36
N LYS A 49 4.20 -15.38 -0.24
CA LYS A 49 4.33 -14.25 0.68
C LYS A 49 5.25 -13.14 0.15
N VAL A 50 6.38 -13.51 -0.46
CA VAL A 50 7.43 -12.57 -0.90
C VAL A 50 7.17 -11.99 -2.30
N SER A 51 6.38 -12.67 -3.12
CA SER A 51 6.13 -12.29 -4.52
C SER A 51 5.70 -10.83 -4.71
N THR A 52 4.82 -10.33 -3.85
CA THR A 52 4.38 -8.93 -3.90
C THR A 52 5.54 -7.97 -3.64
N SER A 53 6.42 -8.27 -2.68
CA SER A 53 7.59 -7.42 -2.38
C SER A 53 8.56 -7.32 -3.57
N VAL A 54 8.75 -8.41 -4.33
CA VAL A 54 9.53 -8.36 -5.57
C VAL A 54 8.91 -7.41 -6.59
N GLY A 55 7.60 -7.49 -6.78
CA GLY A 55 6.87 -6.55 -7.64
C GLY A 55 6.98 -5.11 -7.14
N THR A 56 6.89 -4.89 -5.83
CA THR A 56 6.99 -3.56 -5.22
C THR A 56 8.33 -2.88 -5.52
N VAL A 57 9.44 -3.59 -5.47
CA VAL A 57 10.76 -3.03 -5.85
C VAL A 57 10.77 -2.57 -7.30
N LEU A 58 10.25 -3.39 -8.22
CA LEU A 58 10.16 -3.03 -9.64
C LEU A 58 9.24 -1.82 -9.85
N GLY A 59 8.11 -1.79 -9.15
CA GLY A 59 7.16 -0.70 -9.19
C GLY A 59 7.73 0.61 -8.67
N GLN A 60 8.41 0.62 -7.52
CA GLN A 60 9.01 1.82 -6.94
C GLN A 60 10.03 2.47 -7.89
N LEU A 61 10.91 1.66 -8.49
CA LEU A 61 11.90 2.16 -9.43
C LEU A 61 11.25 2.65 -10.74
N GLY A 62 10.32 1.89 -11.31
CA GLY A 62 9.68 2.22 -12.57
C GLY A 62 8.76 3.43 -12.48
N PHE A 63 7.84 3.44 -11.53
CA PHE A 63 6.88 4.53 -11.37
C PHE A 63 7.50 5.80 -10.79
N GLY A 64 8.53 5.67 -9.95
CA GLY A 64 9.29 6.84 -9.49
C GLY A 64 9.89 7.63 -10.66
N TRP A 65 10.53 6.93 -11.60
CA TRP A 65 11.06 7.54 -12.82
C TRP A 65 9.95 8.06 -13.76
N LEU A 66 8.90 7.27 -13.99
CA LEU A 66 7.78 7.66 -14.86
C LEU A 66 7.06 8.91 -14.34
N ALA A 67 6.92 9.06 -13.03
CA ALA A 67 6.28 10.22 -12.42
C ALA A 67 7.05 11.52 -12.68
N ASP A 68 8.37 11.46 -12.74
CA ASP A 68 9.20 12.62 -13.05
C ASP A 68 9.16 12.98 -14.54
N VAL A 69 9.03 11.99 -15.45
CA VAL A 69 9.02 12.21 -16.89
C VAL A 69 7.62 12.58 -17.41
N LEU A 70 6.57 11.87 -17.00
CA LEU A 70 5.21 12.01 -17.57
C LEU A 70 4.28 12.90 -16.74
N GLY A 71 4.69 13.26 -15.53
CA GLY A 71 3.88 14.01 -14.57
C GLY A 71 3.14 13.13 -13.57
N ARG A 72 2.97 13.67 -12.34
CA ARG A 72 2.41 12.93 -11.21
C ARG A 72 0.96 12.51 -11.47
N LYS A 73 0.12 13.43 -11.94
CA LYS A 73 -1.31 13.20 -12.17
C LYS A 73 -1.59 12.10 -13.20
N LYS A 74 -0.82 12.06 -14.29
CA LYS A 74 -1.05 11.07 -15.37
C LYS A 74 -0.77 9.65 -14.92
N ILE A 75 0.18 9.50 -14.03
CA ILE A 75 0.63 8.21 -13.51
C ILE A 75 -0.18 7.83 -12.26
N TYR A 76 -0.63 8.84 -11.47
CA TYR A 76 -1.36 8.64 -10.23
C TYR A 76 -2.78 8.10 -10.49
N GLY A 77 -2.92 6.83 -10.38
CA GLY A 77 -4.12 6.06 -10.69
C GLY A 77 -3.86 4.87 -11.62
N VAL A 78 -2.84 4.94 -12.48
CA VAL A 78 -2.44 3.81 -13.33
C VAL A 78 -1.96 2.64 -12.46
N GLU A 79 -1.14 2.93 -11.44
CA GLU A 79 -0.68 1.95 -10.46
C GLU A 79 -1.86 1.26 -9.74
N LEU A 80 -2.86 2.04 -9.38
CA LEU A 80 -4.04 1.52 -8.69
C LEU A 80 -4.92 0.66 -9.63
N ILE A 81 -5.03 1.02 -10.91
CA ILE A 81 -5.70 0.20 -11.92
C ILE A 81 -4.98 -1.15 -12.06
N ILE A 82 -3.64 -1.15 -12.15
CA ILE A 82 -2.84 -2.38 -12.23
C ILE A 82 -3.10 -3.25 -11.00
N MET A 83 -3.09 -2.67 -9.81
CA MET A 83 -3.33 -3.36 -8.55
C MET A 83 -4.73 -3.98 -8.52
N ILE A 84 -5.78 -3.23 -8.83
CA ILE A 84 -7.18 -3.72 -8.85
C ILE A 84 -7.33 -4.86 -9.85
N CYS A 85 -6.84 -4.70 -11.08
CA CYS A 85 -6.91 -5.75 -12.10
C CYS A 85 -6.17 -7.01 -11.64
N ALA A 86 -4.98 -6.88 -11.08
CA ALA A 86 -4.20 -8.00 -10.57
C ALA A 86 -4.89 -8.70 -9.39
N THR A 87 -5.53 -7.96 -8.48
CA THR A 87 -6.31 -8.50 -7.36
C THR A 87 -7.50 -9.31 -7.86
N ILE A 88 -8.22 -8.81 -8.86
CA ILE A 88 -9.34 -9.55 -9.49
C ILE A 88 -8.82 -10.82 -10.18
N LEU A 89 -7.70 -10.74 -10.92
CA LEU A 89 -7.09 -11.90 -11.59
C LEU A 89 -6.61 -12.95 -10.58
N GLN A 90 -6.11 -12.57 -9.42
CA GLN A 90 -5.77 -13.49 -8.34
C GLN A 90 -6.97 -14.31 -7.89
N CYS A 91 -8.14 -13.69 -7.72
CA CYS A 91 -9.36 -14.39 -7.28
C CYS A 91 -9.90 -15.37 -8.32
N THR A 92 -9.63 -15.15 -9.59
CA THR A 92 -10.03 -16.03 -10.69
C THR A 92 -9.03 -17.16 -10.96
N THR A 93 -7.87 -17.17 -10.27
CA THR A 93 -6.84 -18.19 -10.41
C THR A 93 -7.41 -19.57 -10.08
N GLY A 94 -7.38 -20.48 -11.05
CA GLY A 94 -7.86 -21.86 -10.93
C GLY A 94 -6.72 -22.87 -11.01
N HIS A 95 -7.02 -24.12 -10.64
CA HIS A 95 -6.12 -25.23 -10.87
C HIS A 95 -6.41 -25.85 -12.25
N SER A 96 -5.36 -26.08 -13.03
CA SER A 96 -5.44 -26.76 -14.31
C SER A 96 -4.23 -27.71 -14.45
N PRO A 97 -4.39 -28.86 -15.14
CA PRO A 97 -3.26 -29.74 -15.41
C PRO A 97 -2.10 -29.05 -16.17
N SER A 98 -2.42 -28.04 -16.97
CA SER A 98 -1.43 -27.30 -17.79
C SER A 98 -0.82 -26.08 -17.07
N ILE A 99 -1.39 -25.64 -15.97
CA ILE A 99 -0.97 -24.39 -15.30
C ILE A 99 -0.78 -24.65 -13.81
N ASN A 100 0.41 -24.38 -13.31
CA ASN A 100 0.70 -24.46 -11.88
C ASN A 100 -0.02 -23.32 -11.15
N PHE A 101 -0.95 -23.67 -10.26
CA PHE A 101 -1.72 -22.71 -9.44
C PHE A 101 -0.82 -21.72 -8.70
N ALA A 102 0.18 -22.24 -7.97
CA ALA A 102 1.07 -21.37 -7.19
C ALA A 102 1.90 -20.43 -8.09
N GLY A 103 2.34 -20.92 -9.25
CA GLY A 103 3.09 -20.10 -10.22
C GLY A 103 2.24 -18.96 -10.79
N LEU A 104 0.98 -19.26 -11.17
CA LEU A 104 0.06 -18.26 -11.72
C LEU A 104 -0.33 -17.22 -10.65
N LEU A 105 -0.65 -17.68 -9.44
CA LEU A 105 -0.96 -16.78 -8.33
C LEU A 105 0.24 -15.89 -8.00
N THR A 106 1.45 -16.44 -7.96
CA THR A 106 2.70 -15.69 -7.76
C THR A 106 2.87 -14.61 -8.84
N PHE A 107 2.63 -14.94 -10.10
CA PHE A 107 2.73 -14.01 -11.22
C PHE A 107 1.78 -12.81 -11.03
N TYR A 108 0.52 -13.05 -10.72
CA TYR A 108 -0.42 -11.96 -10.48
C TYR A 108 -0.07 -11.14 -9.23
N ARG A 109 0.49 -11.77 -8.20
CA ARG A 109 0.98 -11.06 -7.02
C ARG A 109 2.18 -10.16 -7.31
N ILE A 110 3.07 -10.55 -8.23
CA ILE A 110 4.16 -9.69 -8.69
C ILE A 110 3.57 -8.48 -9.45
N ILE A 111 2.59 -8.68 -10.34
CA ILE A 111 1.93 -7.58 -11.05
C ILE A 111 1.22 -6.64 -10.07
N MET A 112 0.51 -7.17 -9.09
CA MET A 112 -0.11 -6.39 -8.02
C MET A 112 0.95 -5.59 -7.26
N GLY A 113 2.07 -6.21 -6.93
CA GLY A 113 3.21 -5.57 -6.27
C GLY A 113 3.78 -4.40 -7.09
N ILE A 114 3.85 -4.51 -8.42
CA ILE A 114 4.27 -3.40 -9.29
C ILE A 114 3.35 -2.19 -9.12
N GLY A 115 2.04 -2.41 -9.04
CA GLY A 115 1.07 -1.35 -8.76
C GLY A 115 1.29 -0.73 -7.37
N ILE A 116 1.35 -1.55 -6.32
CA ILE A 116 1.63 -1.11 -4.94
C ILE A 116 2.94 -0.31 -4.86
N GLY A 117 4.00 -0.80 -5.54
CA GLY A 117 5.29 -0.12 -5.58
C GLY A 117 5.22 1.27 -6.20
N GLY A 118 4.33 1.48 -7.17
CA GLY A 118 4.09 2.80 -7.75
C GLY A 118 3.42 3.79 -6.81
N ASP A 119 2.55 3.32 -5.93
CA ASP A 119 1.82 4.20 -5.00
C ASP A 119 2.74 4.85 -3.95
N TYR A 120 3.74 4.13 -3.45
CA TYR A 120 4.63 4.64 -2.40
C TYR A 120 5.33 5.96 -2.75
N PRO A 121 6.08 6.08 -3.85
CA PRO A 121 6.71 7.35 -4.23
C PRO A 121 5.68 8.40 -4.63
N LEU A 122 4.64 8.05 -5.38
CA LEU A 122 3.65 9.00 -5.89
C LEU A 122 2.85 9.66 -4.76
N SER A 123 2.27 8.87 -3.88
CA SER A 123 1.51 9.39 -2.74
C SER A 123 2.38 10.18 -1.77
N SER A 124 3.64 9.77 -1.56
CA SER A 124 4.60 10.50 -0.71
C SER A 124 4.94 11.87 -1.31
N ILE A 125 5.26 11.93 -2.60
CA ILE A 125 5.58 13.19 -3.30
C ILE A 125 4.37 14.11 -3.28
N ILE A 126 3.20 13.64 -3.71
CA ILE A 126 1.96 14.42 -3.75
C ILE A 126 1.64 14.95 -2.35
N THR A 127 1.67 14.10 -1.32
CA THR A 127 1.39 14.51 0.05
C THR A 127 2.37 15.58 0.54
N SER A 128 3.65 15.46 0.20
CA SER A 128 4.69 16.43 0.60
C SER A 128 4.53 17.77 -0.11
N GLU A 129 4.16 17.75 -1.39
CA GLU A 129 3.96 18.96 -2.22
C GLU A 129 2.72 19.75 -1.79
N PHE A 130 1.69 19.07 -1.33
CA PHE A 130 0.47 19.70 -0.82
C PHE A 130 0.52 20.03 0.69
N SER A 131 1.57 19.66 1.41
CA SER A 131 1.69 19.87 2.85
C SER A 131 2.42 21.17 3.17
N THR A 132 1.94 21.88 4.20
CA THR A 132 2.69 23.00 4.79
C THR A 132 3.95 22.50 5.49
N THR A 133 5.00 23.31 5.50
CA THR A 133 6.28 22.95 6.13
C THR A 133 6.15 22.58 7.60
N LYS A 134 5.24 23.23 8.33
CA LYS A 134 5.00 23.01 9.76
C LYS A 134 4.44 21.63 10.09
N TRP A 135 3.50 21.13 9.28
CA TRP A 135 2.76 19.89 9.53
C TRP A 135 3.11 18.76 8.56
N ARG A 136 4.14 18.95 7.74
CA ARG A 136 4.51 17.98 6.69
C ARG A 136 4.80 16.59 7.23
N GLY A 137 5.50 16.50 8.37
CA GLY A 137 5.80 15.23 9.02
C GLY A 137 4.54 14.51 9.46
N ALA A 138 3.69 15.17 10.24
CA ALA A 138 2.44 14.60 10.74
C ALA A 138 1.48 14.21 9.61
N ILE A 139 1.37 15.03 8.55
CA ILE A 139 0.50 14.72 7.40
C ILE A 139 1.00 13.49 6.64
N MET A 140 2.31 13.40 6.36
CA MET A 140 2.90 12.21 5.74
C MET A 140 2.73 10.99 6.64
N GLY A 141 3.03 11.11 7.92
CA GLY A 141 2.83 10.04 8.90
C GLY A 141 1.38 9.57 8.96
N ALA A 142 0.40 10.48 8.90
CA ALA A 142 -1.02 10.15 8.89
C ALA A 142 -1.44 9.39 7.60
N VAL A 143 -0.85 9.71 6.46
CA VAL A 143 -1.07 8.93 5.21
C VAL A 143 -0.54 7.51 5.38
N PHE A 144 0.69 7.33 5.86
CA PHE A 144 1.26 6.01 6.14
C PHE A 144 0.50 5.24 7.24
N ALA A 145 -0.06 5.93 8.23
CA ALA A 145 -0.85 5.32 9.31
C ALA A 145 -2.11 4.59 8.79
N ASN A 146 -2.60 4.93 7.60
CA ASN A 146 -3.71 4.21 6.99
C ASN A 146 -3.37 2.75 6.64
N GLN A 147 -2.10 2.37 6.55
CA GLN A 147 -1.70 0.96 6.43
C GLN A 147 -2.19 0.12 7.61
N GLY A 148 -2.19 0.66 8.82
CA GLY A 148 -2.76 -0.01 10.00
C GLY A 148 -4.26 -0.30 9.85
N TRP A 149 -5.01 0.63 9.27
CA TRP A 149 -6.43 0.41 8.96
C TRP A 149 -6.64 -0.64 7.86
N GLY A 150 -5.74 -0.72 6.88
CA GLY A 150 -5.77 -1.76 5.86
C GLY A 150 -5.55 -3.16 6.44
N GLN A 151 -4.57 -3.31 7.33
CA GLN A 151 -4.33 -4.55 8.07
C GLN A 151 -5.55 -4.95 8.92
N LEU A 152 -6.13 -3.98 9.64
CA LEU A 152 -7.33 -4.19 10.45
C LEU A 152 -8.49 -4.69 9.59
N LEU A 153 -8.73 -4.04 8.46
CA LEU A 153 -9.79 -4.43 7.52
C LEU A 153 -9.59 -5.86 7.01
N ALA A 154 -8.35 -6.26 6.66
CA ALA A 154 -8.04 -7.62 6.25
C ALA A 154 -8.36 -8.65 7.36
N GLY A 155 -8.02 -8.33 8.61
CA GLY A 155 -8.35 -9.17 9.75
C GLY A 155 -9.86 -9.28 10.01
N ILE A 156 -10.59 -8.17 9.89
CA ILE A 156 -12.07 -8.15 10.05
C ILE A 156 -12.74 -9.00 8.95
N VAL A 157 -12.35 -8.78 7.69
CA VAL A 157 -12.89 -9.56 6.57
C VAL A 157 -12.58 -11.04 6.75
N ALA A 158 -11.36 -11.39 7.17
CA ALA A 158 -11.00 -12.79 7.44
C ALA A 158 -11.89 -13.44 8.51
N ILE A 159 -12.15 -12.76 9.64
CA ILE A 159 -13.05 -13.29 10.68
C ILE A 159 -14.47 -13.44 10.17
N ILE A 160 -15.00 -12.46 9.44
CA ILE A 160 -16.36 -12.52 8.89
C ILE A 160 -16.47 -13.71 7.93
N VAL A 161 -15.50 -13.88 7.05
CA VAL A 161 -15.49 -14.98 6.08
C VAL A 161 -15.38 -16.32 6.79
N VAL A 162 -14.43 -16.49 7.72
CA VAL A 162 -14.29 -17.76 8.47
C VAL A 162 -15.55 -18.08 9.29
N ALA A 163 -16.16 -17.10 9.92
CA ALA A 163 -17.38 -17.27 10.69
C ALA A 163 -18.58 -17.65 9.79
N GLY A 164 -18.65 -17.08 8.58
CA GLY A 164 -19.70 -17.36 7.61
C GLY A 164 -19.68 -18.81 7.08
N TYR A 165 -18.49 -19.41 6.99
CA TYR A 165 -18.32 -20.81 6.54
C TYR A 165 -18.15 -21.80 7.70
N LYS A 166 -18.56 -21.43 8.91
CA LYS A 166 -18.43 -22.26 10.11
C LYS A 166 -19.06 -23.65 9.94
N SER A 167 -20.26 -23.74 9.35
CA SER A 167 -20.98 -25.00 9.13
C SER A 167 -20.16 -26.02 8.33
N ASP A 168 -19.44 -25.55 7.33
CA ASP A 168 -18.69 -26.42 6.41
C ASP A 168 -17.30 -26.80 6.95
N LEU A 169 -16.81 -26.08 7.98
CA LEU A 169 -15.48 -26.24 8.54
C LEU A 169 -15.46 -26.95 9.90
N ILE A 170 -16.52 -26.87 10.69
CA ILE A 170 -16.54 -27.30 12.09
C ILE A 170 -16.38 -28.81 12.25
N ASP A 171 -16.89 -29.59 11.30
CA ASP A 171 -16.83 -31.04 11.32
C ASP A 171 -15.46 -31.59 10.93
N ALA A 172 -14.61 -30.75 10.30
CA ALA A 172 -13.22 -31.10 9.97
C ALA A 172 -12.34 -31.07 11.22
N THR A 173 -12.32 -32.19 11.99
CA THR A 173 -11.56 -32.32 13.24
C THR A 173 -10.04 -32.30 13.05
N SER A 174 -9.55 -32.46 11.81
CA SER A 174 -8.15 -32.31 11.43
C SER A 174 -8.04 -31.92 9.96
N SER A 175 -6.89 -31.35 9.56
CA SER A 175 -6.62 -31.02 8.16
C SER A 175 -6.79 -32.20 7.20
N SER A 176 -6.45 -33.41 7.64
CA SER A 176 -6.60 -34.64 6.84
C SER A 176 -8.06 -35.13 6.73
N LYS A 177 -8.96 -34.62 7.54
CA LYS A 177 -10.40 -34.95 7.53
C LYS A 177 -11.27 -33.85 6.91
N CYS A 178 -10.65 -32.90 6.20
CA CYS A 178 -11.38 -31.90 5.43
C CYS A 178 -12.02 -32.57 4.20
N ASP A 179 -13.32 -32.69 4.20
CA ASP A 179 -14.11 -33.25 3.11
C ASP A 179 -14.25 -32.28 1.92
N ALA A 180 -14.98 -32.70 0.87
CA ALA A 180 -15.16 -31.88 -0.32
C ALA A 180 -15.86 -30.53 -0.03
N ALA A 181 -16.75 -30.47 0.97
CA ALA A 181 -17.44 -29.26 1.36
C ALA A 181 -16.44 -28.29 2.05
N CYS A 182 -15.64 -28.80 2.99
CA CYS A 182 -14.59 -28.07 3.67
C CYS A 182 -13.53 -27.53 2.69
N VAL A 183 -13.07 -28.32 1.72
CA VAL A 183 -12.12 -27.90 0.68
C VAL A 183 -12.72 -26.78 -0.17
N LYS A 184 -13.98 -26.94 -0.61
CA LYS A 184 -14.70 -25.90 -1.36
C LYS A 184 -14.87 -24.63 -0.56
N ALA A 185 -15.22 -24.71 0.72
CA ALA A 185 -15.33 -23.58 1.62
C ALA A 185 -14.00 -22.83 1.72
N CYS A 186 -12.89 -23.56 1.95
CA CYS A 186 -11.56 -22.96 2.00
C CYS A 186 -11.17 -22.26 0.68
N ASP A 187 -11.52 -22.86 -0.48
CA ASP A 187 -11.27 -22.24 -1.79
C ASP A 187 -12.07 -20.95 -1.99
N GLN A 188 -13.32 -20.93 -1.59
CA GLN A 188 -14.15 -19.72 -1.67
C GLN A 188 -13.66 -18.62 -0.70
N MET A 189 -13.28 -19.00 0.50
CA MET A 189 -12.86 -18.06 1.57
C MET A 189 -11.63 -17.24 1.16
N TRP A 190 -10.56 -17.86 0.66
CA TRP A 190 -9.38 -17.10 0.27
C TRP A 190 -9.64 -16.18 -0.92
N ARG A 191 -10.52 -16.60 -1.85
CA ARG A 191 -10.93 -15.76 -3.00
C ARG A 191 -11.70 -14.53 -2.56
N ILE A 192 -12.64 -14.70 -1.63
CA ILE A 192 -13.40 -13.58 -1.05
C ILE A 192 -12.45 -12.66 -0.29
N LEU A 193 -11.56 -13.21 0.53
CA LEU A 193 -10.61 -12.44 1.33
C LEU A 193 -9.69 -11.59 0.44
N ILE A 194 -9.06 -12.17 -0.57
CA ILE A 194 -8.17 -11.43 -1.47
C ILE A 194 -8.99 -10.48 -2.35
N GLY A 195 -10.10 -10.95 -2.94
CA GLY A 195 -10.93 -10.17 -3.86
C GLY A 195 -11.56 -8.93 -3.24
N PHE A 196 -11.83 -8.96 -1.95
CA PHE A 196 -12.35 -7.78 -1.25
C PHE A 196 -11.39 -6.59 -1.30
N GLY A 197 -10.07 -6.81 -1.48
CA GLY A 197 -9.07 -5.75 -1.66
C GLY A 197 -9.37 -4.82 -2.85
N ALA A 198 -10.02 -5.34 -3.89
CA ALA A 198 -10.43 -4.51 -5.02
C ALA A 198 -11.50 -3.44 -4.64
N VAL A 199 -12.30 -3.65 -3.58
CA VAL A 199 -13.39 -2.73 -3.21
C VAL A 199 -12.84 -1.38 -2.73
N PRO A 200 -11.99 -1.29 -1.68
CA PRO A 200 -11.39 -0.03 -1.30
C PRO A 200 -10.52 0.56 -2.41
N GLY A 201 -9.87 -0.28 -3.23
CA GLY A 201 -9.14 0.14 -4.41
C GLY A 201 -9.98 0.91 -5.42
N LEU A 202 -11.18 0.40 -5.77
CA LEU A 202 -12.11 1.08 -6.67
C LEU A 202 -12.60 2.42 -6.11
N ILE A 203 -12.85 2.49 -4.79
CA ILE A 203 -13.22 3.74 -4.12
C ILE A 203 -12.05 4.74 -4.20
N ALA A 204 -10.83 4.28 -3.89
CA ALA A 204 -9.62 5.11 -3.98
C ALA A 204 -9.41 5.63 -5.42
N LEU A 205 -9.59 4.79 -6.43
CA LEU A 205 -9.43 5.15 -7.84
C LEU A 205 -10.34 6.31 -8.25
N TYR A 206 -11.62 6.25 -7.87
CA TYR A 206 -12.55 7.34 -8.14
C TYR A 206 -12.04 8.69 -7.60
N PHE A 207 -11.57 8.72 -6.35
CA PHE A 207 -11.06 9.95 -5.76
C PHE A 207 -9.74 10.41 -6.39
N ARG A 208 -8.84 9.49 -6.74
CA ARG A 208 -7.55 9.82 -7.37
C ARG A 208 -7.71 10.43 -8.77
N LEU A 209 -8.63 9.91 -9.57
CA LEU A 209 -8.90 10.47 -10.89
C LEU A 209 -9.47 11.88 -10.84
N THR A 210 -10.01 12.32 -9.70
CA THR A 210 -10.58 13.67 -9.50
C THR A 210 -9.59 14.70 -8.93
N ILE A 211 -8.37 14.29 -8.55
CA ILE A 211 -7.34 15.21 -8.01
C ILE A 211 -6.75 16.05 -9.15
N PRO A 212 -6.61 17.39 -8.97
CA PRO A 212 -5.87 18.24 -9.92
C PRO A 212 -4.36 17.93 -9.87
N GLU A 213 -3.62 18.36 -10.91
CA GLU A 213 -2.15 18.26 -10.91
C GLU A 213 -1.55 19.04 -9.73
N SER A 214 -0.38 18.63 -9.26
CA SER A 214 0.27 19.35 -8.17
C SER A 214 0.70 20.75 -8.66
N PRO A 215 0.39 21.83 -7.90
CA PRO A 215 0.76 23.17 -8.30
C PRO A 215 2.27 23.35 -8.49
N ARG A 216 3.08 22.62 -7.73
CA ARG A 216 4.53 22.63 -7.87
C ARG A 216 5.00 22.05 -9.21
N TYR A 217 4.45 20.91 -9.62
CA TYR A 217 4.80 20.32 -10.92
C TYR A 217 4.42 21.25 -12.07
N THR A 218 3.23 21.84 -12.01
CA THR A 218 2.75 22.77 -13.04
C THR A 218 3.60 24.03 -13.07
N PHE A 219 4.12 24.48 -11.91
CA PHE A 219 5.00 25.65 -11.81
C PHE A 219 6.44 25.34 -12.23
N ASP A 220 7.05 24.29 -11.65
CA ASP A 220 8.50 24.03 -11.79
C ASP A 220 8.83 23.30 -13.10
N VAL A 221 7.93 22.43 -13.59
CA VAL A 221 8.17 21.56 -14.76
C VAL A 221 7.43 22.03 -15.99
N SER A 222 6.12 22.27 -15.91
CA SER A 222 5.31 22.69 -17.07
C SER A 222 5.39 24.18 -17.37
N ARG A 223 5.84 24.99 -16.40
CA ARG A 223 5.95 26.47 -16.48
C ARG A 223 4.67 27.21 -16.91
N GLU A 224 3.54 26.56 -16.74
CA GLU A 224 2.24 27.18 -16.96
C GLU A 224 1.79 27.90 -15.67
N VAL A 225 2.33 29.11 -15.43
CA VAL A 225 2.09 29.88 -14.18
C VAL A 225 0.58 30.14 -13.97
N GLU A 226 -0.14 30.46 -15.02
CA GLU A 226 -1.58 30.70 -14.94
C GLU A 226 -2.35 29.44 -14.56
N LYS A 227 -1.93 28.29 -15.08
CA LYS A 227 -2.53 26.98 -14.76
C LYS A 227 -2.13 26.54 -13.36
N ALA A 228 -0.87 26.74 -12.95
CA ALA A 228 -0.42 26.45 -11.59
C ALA A 228 -1.18 27.27 -10.55
N THR A 229 -1.43 28.56 -10.81
CA THR A 229 -2.24 29.41 -9.93
C THR A 229 -3.71 28.99 -9.93
N ALA A 230 -4.27 28.61 -11.08
CA ALA A 230 -5.63 28.09 -11.18
C ALA A 230 -5.79 26.74 -10.48
N ASP A 231 -4.81 25.84 -10.58
CA ASP A 231 -4.81 24.55 -9.89
C ASP A 231 -4.63 24.72 -8.39
N ALA A 232 -3.77 25.65 -7.94
CA ALA A 232 -3.64 26.02 -6.54
C ALA A 232 -4.95 26.63 -6.00
N ALA A 233 -5.59 27.50 -6.76
CA ALA A 233 -6.86 28.10 -6.39
C ALA A 233 -7.99 27.05 -6.33
N LYS A 234 -8.08 26.12 -7.29
CA LYS A 234 -9.04 25.00 -7.26
C LYS A 234 -8.82 24.09 -6.07
N PHE A 235 -7.57 23.88 -5.72
CA PHE A 235 -7.22 23.01 -4.60
C PHE A 235 -7.49 23.68 -3.24
N THR A 236 -7.19 24.98 -3.07
CA THR A 236 -7.49 25.74 -1.85
C THR A 236 -8.96 26.13 -1.74
N ALA A 237 -9.62 26.41 -2.87
CA ALA A 237 -10.99 26.92 -2.89
C ALA A 237 -12.06 25.89 -2.53
N GLY A 238 -11.78 24.61 -2.24
CA GLY A 238 -12.79 23.60 -1.86
C GLY A 238 -14.19 24.18 -1.66
N LYS A 239 -14.96 24.46 -2.69
CA LYS A 239 -16.28 25.09 -2.83
C LYS A 239 -16.61 26.37 -2.03
N HIS A 240 -15.78 26.80 -1.07
CA HIS A 240 -16.02 28.00 -0.25
C HIS A 240 -14.67 28.64 0.15
N GLY A 241 -14.14 29.48 -0.69
CA GLY A 241 -13.01 30.33 -0.33
C GLY A 241 -12.37 30.98 -1.54
N ASN A 242 -12.43 32.29 -1.60
CA ASN A 242 -11.59 33.07 -2.50
C ASN A 242 -10.14 32.78 -2.08
N ALA A 243 -9.32 32.27 -3.00
CA ALA A 243 -7.88 32.29 -2.81
C ALA A 243 -7.51 33.75 -2.55
N ASP A 244 -6.71 34.01 -1.49
CA ASP A 244 -6.29 35.36 -1.18
C ASP A 244 -5.58 35.94 -2.41
N GLU A 245 -6.11 37.02 -2.99
CA GLU A 245 -5.53 37.67 -4.17
C GLU A 245 -4.06 38.05 -3.92
N GLY A 246 -3.67 38.21 -2.64
CA GLY A 246 -2.31 38.45 -2.24
C GLY A 246 -1.37 37.29 -2.56
N ASP A 247 -1.75 36.05 -2.30
CA ASP A 247 -0.92 34.86 -2.59
C ASP A 247 -0.76 34.61 -4.08
N ILE A 248 -1.85 34.87 -4.87
CA ILE A 248 -1.83 34.77 -6.32
C ILE A 248 -0.91 35.84 -6.93
N ASN A 249 -0.94 37.06 -6.39
CA ASN A 249 -0.09 38.15 -6.85
C ASN A 249 1.38 37.96 -6.49
N VAL A 250 1.69 37.37 -5.34
CA VAL A 250 3.07 37.00 -4.95
C VAL A 250 3.61 35.92 -5.88
N LEU A 251 2.82 34.88 -6.21
CA LEU A 251 3.21 33.83 -7.15
C LEU A 251 3.44 34.41 -8.56
N LYS A 252 2.57 35.30 -9.03
CA LYS A 252 2.73 36.00 -10.32
C LYS A 252 3.96 36.89 -10.34
N ALA A 253 4.23 37.65 -9.27
CA ALA A 253 5.40 38.50 -9.16
C ALA A 253 6.71 37.71 -9.13
N THR A 254 6.74 36.59 -8.43
CA THR A 254 7.91 35.70 -8.39
C THR A 254 8.19 35.05 -9.75
N ALA A 255 7.14 34.69 -10.49
CA ALA A 255 7.25 34.14 -11.83
C ALA A 255 7.74 35.16 -12.87
N SER A 256 7.34 36.41 -12.71
CA SER A 256 7.73 37.51 -13.61
C SER A 256 9.17 37.96 -13.37
N ALA A 257 9.74 37.69 -12.21
CA ALA A 257 11.09 38.15 -11.82
C ALA A 257 12.24 37.24 -12.33
N SER A 258 11.96 36.12 -12.98
CA SER A 258 12.97 35.19 -13.49
C SER A 258 12.82 34.96 -14.99
N PRO A 259 13.36 35.88 -15.86
CA PRO A 259 13.32 35.68 -17.30
C PRO A 259 14.35 34.68 -17.83
N GLU A 260 15.28 34.19 -17.01
CA GLU A 260 16.25 33.19 -17.45
C GLU A 260 15.56 31.87 -17.78
N GLU A 261 15.87 31.38 -18.95
CA GLU A 261 15.46 30.08 -19.52
C GLU A 261 15.94 28.91 -18.66
N TYR A 262 15.29 28.73 -17.50
CA TYR A 262 15.56 27.59 -16.62
C TYR A 262 15.01 26.34 -17.32
N ASN A 263 15.87 25.59 -17.94
CA ASN A 263 15.60 24.25 -18.41
C ASN A 263 15.56 23.32 -17.18
N PRO A 264 14.41 22.75 -16.80
CA PRO A 264 14.39 21.82 -15.68
C PRO A 264 15.36 20.67 -16.00
N PRO A 265 16.28 20.31 -15.09
CA PRO A 265 17.22 19.24 -15.35
C PRO A 265 16.43 17.95 -15.56
N ALA A 266 16.66 17.30 -16.74
CA ALA A 266 16.13 15.98 -16.99
C ALA A 266 16.69 15.00 -15.96
N ALA A 267 15.85 14.04 -15.50
CA ALA A 267 16.27 13.00 -14.56
C ALA A 267 17.51 12.27 -15.12
N SER A 268 18.65 12.41 -14.47
CA SER A 268 19.95 11.90 -14.91
C SER A 268 20.67 11.16 -13.79
N TRP A 269 21.09 9.94 -14.07
CA TRP A 269 21.93 9.17 -13.15
C TRP A 269 23.27 9.87 -12.85
N LYS A 270 23.79 10.64 -13.79
CA LYS A 270 25.03 11.39 -13.63
C LYS A 270 24.85 12.49 -12.58
N ASP A 271 23.74 13.21 -12.63
CA ASP A 271 23.45 14.28 -11.68
C ASP A 271 23.12 13.72 -10.28
N PHE A 272 22.41 12.59 -10.24
CA PHE A 272 22.17 11.86 -9.00
C PHE A 272 23.49 11.51 -8.30
N TRP A 273 24.40 10.85 -8.99
CA TRP A 273 25.69 10.47 -8.42
C TRP A 273 26.62 11.68 -8.18
N GLY A 274 26.52 12.73 -9.00
CA GLY A 274 27.23 14.01 -8.78
C GLY A 274 26.83 14.68 -7.47
N HIS A 275 25.55 14.60 -7.11
CA HIS A 275 25.03 15.18 -5.86
C HIS A 275 25.25 14.25 -4.65
N PHE A 276 24.72 13.03 -4.70
CA PHE A 276 24.77 12.10 -3.57
C PHE A 276 26.12 11.38 -3.41
N GLY A 277 27.02 11.43 -4.40
CA GLY A 277 28.42 11.01 -4.28
C GLY A 277 29.23 11.86 -3.31
N GLN A 278 28.80 13.11 -3.04
CA GLN A 278 29.40 13.94 -2.00
C GLN A 278 28.98 13.44 -0.61
N TRP A 279 29.95 13.18 0.27
CA TRP A 279 29.70 12.61 1.61
C TRP A 279 28.68 13.45 2.44
N ARG A 280 28.65 14.76 2.23
CA ARG A 280 27.70 15.64 2.91
C ARG A 280 26.23 15.23 2.68
N TYR A 281 25.88 14.86 1.44
CA TYR A 281 24.52 14.47 1.04
C TYR A 281 24.33 12.96 1.08
N GLY A 282 25.36 12.22 0.69
CA GLY A 282 25.34 10.75 0.68
C GLY A 282 25.10 10.13 2.05
N LYS A 283 25.69 10.72 3.14
CA LYS A 283 25.43 10.24 4.50
C LYS A 283 23.96 10.37 4.93
N ILE A 284 23.26 11.42 4.44
CA ILE A 284 21.83 11.60 4.74
C ILE A 284 21.01 10.53 4.01
N LEU A 285 21.32 10.30 2.73
CA LEU A 285 20.67 9.26 1.94
C LEU A 285 20.90 7.86 2.56
N LEU A 286 22.15 7.56 2.95
CA LEU A 286 22.47 6.28 3.60
C LEU A 286 21.76 6.12 4.95
N GLY A 287 21.69 7.20 5.75
CA GLY A 287 20.96 7.17 7.03
C GLY A 287 19.47 6.92 6.86
N THR A 288 18.82 7.62 5.92
CA THR A 288 17.39 7.46 5.66
C THR A 288 17.08 6.09 5.02
N ALA A 289 17.85 5.68 4.01
CA ALA A 289 17.66 4.38 3.37
C ALA A 289 17.98 3.21 4.32
N GLY A 290 19.04 3.33 5.13
CA GLY A 290 19.43 2.30 6.09
C GLY A 290 18.43 2.14 7.23
N SER A 291 17.86 3.23 7.76
CA SER A 291 16.82 3.16 8.78
C SER A 291 15.52 2.57 8.22
N TRP A 292 15.14 2.92 6.98
CA TRP A 292 13.99 2.30 6.31
C TRP A 292 14.20 0.81 6.08
N PHE A 293 15.37 0.41 5.58
CA PHE A 293 15.72 -1.00 5.41
C PHE A 293 15.59 -1.81 6.70
N THR A 294 16.16 -1.30 7.80
CA THR A 294 16.10 -1.99 9.11
C THR A 294 14.68 -2.10 9.65
N LEU A 295 13.87 -1.05 9.44
CA LEU A 295 12.45 -1.06 9.80
C LEU A 295 11.69 -2.14 9.01
N ASP A 296 11.90 -2.19 7.70
CA ASP A 296 11.18 -3.12 6.82
C ASP A 296 11.54 -4.59 7.06
N VAL A 297 12.78 -4.88 7.44
CA VAL A 297 13.18 -6.24 7.87
C VAL A 297 12.30 -6.72 9.03
N ALA A 298 12.06 -5.88 10.04
CA ALA A 298 11.20 -6.22 11.15
C ALA A 298 9.71 -6.21 10.75
N TYR A 299 9.27 -5.18 10.04
CA TYR A 299 7.87 -4.96 9.67
C TYR A 299 7.32 -6.07 8.77
N TYR A 300 7.97 -6.35 7.65
CA TYR A 300 7.57 -7.43 6.74
C TYR A 300 7.92 -8.81 7.27
N GLY A 301 9.06 -8.94 7.95
CA GLY A 301 9.48 -10.21 8.54
C GLY A 301 8.49 -10.74 9.58
N LEU A 302 7.98 -9.89 10.46
CA LEU A 302 6.95 -10.26 11.43
C LEU A 302 5.56 -10.28 10.81
N GLY A 303 5.19 -9.24 10.05
CA GLY A 303 3.85 -9.06 9.52
C GLY A 303 3.41 -10.16 8.56
N LEU A 304 4.30 -10.62 7.65
CA LEU A 304 3.99 -11.72 6.72
C LEU A 304 4.05 -13.11 7.37
N ASN A 305 4.57 -13.23 8.58
CA ASN A 305 4.68 -14.51 9.31
C ASN A 305 3.80 -14.59 10.55
N THR A 306 2.87 -13.64 10.74
CA THR A 306 1.98 -13.59 11.92
C THR A 306 1.22 -14.90 12.12
N ALA A 307 0.69 -15.52 11.06
CA ALA A 307 -0.01 -16.80 11.15
C ALA A 307 0.89 -17.92 11.70
N SER A 308 2.15 -17.99 11.24
CA SER A 308 3.14 -18.97 11.71
C SER A 308 3.53 -18.69 13.16
N ILE A 309 3.71 -17.43 13.53
CA ILE A 309 4.02 -17.01 14.92
C ILE A 309 2.89 -17.42 15.86
N LEU A 310 1.63 -17.10 15.53
CA LEU A 310 0.46 -17.43 16.34
C LEU A 310 0.30 -18.95 16.53
N LYS A 311 0.65 -19.74 15.51
CA LYS A 311 0.65 -21.19 15.60
C LYS A 311 1.77 -21.69 16.53
N THR A 312 2.97 -21.12 16.43
CA THR A 312 4.15 -21.51 17.24
C THR A 312 3.96 -21.21 18.72
N ILE A 313 3.36 -20.06 19.07
CA ILE A 313 3.05 -19.71 20.47
C ILE A 313 1.84 -20.47 21.04
N GLY A 314 1.20 -21.33 20.25
CA GLY A 314 0.08 -22.16 20.67
C GLY A 314 -1.31 -21.51 20.57
N PHE A 315 -1.40 -20.23 20.21
CA PHE A 315 -2.69 -19.53 20.12
C PHE A 315 -3.59 -20.07 19.00
N ALA A 316 -3.00 -20.45 17.87
CA ALA A 316 -3.70 -21.01 16.71
C ALA A 316 -3.35 -22.46 16.41
N SER A 317 -3.02 -23.26 17.46
CA SER A 317 -2.57 -24.65 17.34
C SER A 317 -3.70 -25.69 17.35
N SER A 318 -4.95 -25.28 17.21
CA SER A 318 -6.10 -26.20 17.15
C SER A 318 -5.97 -27.19 15.99
N LYS A 319 -6.30 -28.46 16.25
CA LYS A 319 -6.38 -29.48 15.20
C LYS A 319 -7.60 -29.31 14.29
N ASN A 320 -8.69 -28.77 14.83
CA ASN A 320 -9.91 -28.47 14.05
C ASN A 320 -9.65 -27.30 13.10
N VAL A 321 -10.04 -27.47 11.84
CA VAL A 321 -9.78 -26.50 10.76
C VAL A 321 -10.43 -25.15 11.06
N TYR A 322 -11.69 -25.15 11.49
CA TYR A 322 -12.41 -23.90 11.83
C TYR A 322 -11.69 -23.12 12.92
N TYR A 323 -11.41 -23.75 14.06
CA TYR A 323 -10.79 -23.07 15.20
C TYR A 323 -9.35 -22.63 14.89
N SER A 324 -8.62 -23.36 14.06
CA SER A 324 -7.28 -22.97 13.64
C SER A 324 -7.33 -21.68 12.82
N LEU A 325 -8.20 -21.58 11.80
CA LEU A 325 -8.34 -20.41 10.96
C LEU A 325 -8.94 -19.22 11.72
N TYR A 326 -9.94 -19.47 12.57
CA TYR A 326 -10.56 -18.42 13.39
C TYR A 326 -9.56 -17.81 14.38
N ASN A 327 -8.80 -18.62 15.10
CA ASN A 327 -7.80 -18.15 16.05
C ASN A 327 -6.66 -17.40 15.35
N GLN A 328 -6.25 -17.81 14.12
CA GLN A 328 -5.28 -17.05 13.35
C GLN A 328 -5.79 -15.66 12.99
N ALA A 329 -7.04 -15.56 12.52
CA ALA A 329 -7.64 -14.27 12.20
C ALA A 329 -7.84 -13.39 13.45
N ALA A 330 -8.35 -13.97 14.54
CA ALA A 330 -8.54 -13.27 15.81
C ALA A 330 -7.20 -12.80 16.43
N GLY A 331 -6.20 -13.67 16.45
CA GLY A 331 -4.85 -13.32 16.93
C GLY A 331 -4.21 -12.20 16.10
N ASN A 332 -4.37 -12.23 14.79
CA ASN A 332 -3.90 -11.15 13.91
C ASN A 332 -4.57 -9.82 14.25
N LEU A 333 -5.90 -9.81 14.46
CA LEU A 333 -6.61 -8.61 14.89
C LEU A 333 -6.13 -8.07 16.24
N ILE A 334 -5.90 -8.95 17.23
CA ILE A 334 -5.37 -8.55 18.52
C ILE A 334 -4.01 -7.86 18.36
N LEU A 335 -3.11 -8.42 17.57
CA LEU A 335 -1.78 -7.83 17.31
C LEU A 335 -1.87 -6.47 16.61
N ILE A 336 -2.77 -6.32 15.65
CA ILE A 336 -2.98 -5.06 14.93
C ILE A 336 -3.55 -3.98 15.86
N CYS A 337 -4.59 -4.32 16.64
CA CYS A 337 -5.22 -3.39 17.56
C CYS A 337 -4.30 -3.00 18.73
N ALA A 338 -3.48 -3.92 19.23
CA ALA A 338 -2.58 -3.67 20.35
C ALA A 338 -1.27 -3.00 19.93
N GLY A 339 -0.79 -3.24 18.71
CA GLY A 339 0.52 -2.78 18.23
C GLY A 339 0.47 -1.82 17.06
N SER A 340 0.00 -2.29 15.91
CA SER A 340 0.13 -1.51 14.65
C SER A 340 -0.62 -0.18 14.70
N ILE A 341 -1.91 -0.18 15.05
CA ILE A 341 -2.72 1.04 15.08
C ILE A 341 -2.21 2.05 16.11
N PRO A 342 -2.02 1.69 17.39
CA PRO A 342 -1.49 2.64 18.37
C PRO A 342 -0.09 3.14 18.00
N GLY A 343 0.77 2.27 17.47
CA GLY A 343 2.14 2.63 17.04
C GLY A 343 2.16 3.67 15.92
N TYR A 344 1.34 3.50 14.89
CA TYR A 344 1.21 4.48 13.81
C TYR A 344 0.75 5.85 14.32
N TRP A 345 -0.32 5.89 15.13
CA TRP A 345 -0.85 7.17 15.62
C TRP A 345 0.05 7.82 16.68
N ALA A 346 0.75 7.05 17.49
CA ALA A 346 1.79 7.57 18.38
C ALA A 346 2.93 8.23 17.58
N SER A 347 3.37 7.60 16.48
CA SER A 347 4.36 8.17 15.57
C SER A 347 3.88 9.48 14.96
N VAL A 348 2.64 9.55 14.46
CA VAL A 348 2.04 10.79 13.92
C VAL A 348 2.04 11.91 14.96
N ALA A 349 1.67 11.60 16.20
CA ALA A 349 1.59 12.58 17.28
C ALA A 349 2.97 13.10 17.72
N THR A 350 4.01 12.26 17.65
CA THR A 350 5.33 12.60 18.21
C THR A 350 6.32 13.14 17.17
N MET A 351 6.13 12.86 15.89
CA MET A 351 7.09 13.11 14.82
C MET A 351 7.56 14.57 14.72
N ASP A 352 6.66 15.53 14.87
CA ASP A 352 6.99 16.96 14.77
C ASP A 352 7.43 17.57 16.13
N PHE A 353 7.24 16.87 17.27
CA PHE A 353 7.67 17.32 18.59
C PHE A 353 9.03 16.77 19.00
N VAL A 354 9.26 15.48 18.77
CA VAL A 354 10.53 14.82 19.16
C VAL A 354 11.63 15.06 18.12
N GLY A 355 11.25 15.41 16.90
CA GLY A 355 12.14 15.58 15.76
C GLY A 355 12.09 14.37 14.82
N ARG A 356 12.58 14.60 13.63
CA ARG A 356 12.57 13.66 12.51
C ARG A 356 13.84 12.86 12.45
#